data_df0fc444769dd4e6c9438ffe9838a49f
#
_entry.id   df0fc444769dd4e6c9438ffe9838a49f
#
_cell.length_a   1.000
_cell.length_b   1.000
_cell.length_c   1.000
_cell.angle_alpha   90.00
_cell.angle_beta   90.00
_cell.angle_gamma   90.00
#
_symmetry.space_group_name_H-M   'P 1'
#
loop_
_entity.id
_entity.type
_entity.pdbx_description
1 polymer ?
#
loop_
_entity_poly.entity_id
_entity_poly.type
_entity_poly.pdbx_seq_one_letter_code
_entity_poly.pdbx_strand_id
1 'polypeptide(L)'
;MKLYLKNHTERYPVEQLQLQLFAQEPSEFCTEPFTGDGTVSSLSRGKRYLTATAKVTYQGKTGFAVNRVLLDRADVRATRRILQRSYYLAALQVLPAAPPWGALSGVRPTKLSTKCLMNGGSEKDAERLLREVYFVSPERAQLCVDASRHTVEAAKLLDADDLSVYIGIPFCPTRCAYCSFVSQSIERFGAFLPAYLDALLREIAHTGALLKNSGFHIRTLYMGGGTPTTLSSTQMARLLDAINRNFDLSRCLEFTVEGGRPDTLDPQKLCVIKDGGATRISINPQTMSDKVLEAVGRRHPARQTVEAYEQAVQAGFDDINMDLIAGLPADDAASFADSIRQVLDLNPSNITVHTLALKKGAALFGSRMELPPQEAVAAMLTGAEDALRQSGYEPYYLYRQKYMSGSFENTGWCRPGYTGLYNIYMMEELHTILSLGGGGMNKINLPEEKLARYHNPKIPQDYISRIDTILQQKDEIFSILRGLREQNP
;
A
#
# COMPACT_ATOMS: atom_id res chain seq x y z
N MET A 1 -6.85 -0.92 26.63
CA MET A 1 -5.66 -0.51 27.42
C MET A 1 -5.67 1.00 27.63
N LYS A 2 -5.59 1.48 28.88
CA LYS A 2 -5.68 2.90 29.23
C LYS A 2 -4.40 3.67 28.85
N LEU A 3 -4.53 4.96 28.49
CA LEU A 3 -3.40 5.85 28.20
C LEU A 3 -3.57 7.17 28.95
N TYR A 4 -2.62 7.51 29.81
CA TYR A 4 -2.54 8.77 30.52
C TYR A 4 -1.26 9.52 30.17
N LEU A 5 -1.41 10.80 29.77
CA LEU A 5 -0.28 11.68 29.45
C LEU A 5 -0.06 12.67 30.58
N LYS A 6 1.14 12.68 31.14
CA LYS A 6 1.53 13.58 32.25
C LYS A 6 2.50 14.64 31.72
N ASN A 7 2.11 15.93 31.87
CA ASN A 7 2.93 17.09 31.47
C ASN A 7 3.28 17.19 30.02
N HIS A 8 2.47 16.60 29.11
CA HIS A 8 2.57 16.79 27.66
C HIS A 8 1.25 16.44 26.96
N THR A 9 1.10 16.92 25.71
CA THR A 9 -0.07 16.71 24.87
C THR A 9 0.20 15.81 23.64
N GLU A 10 1.43 15.32 23.50
CA GLU A 10 1.87 14.47 22.38
C GLU A 10 1.27 13.06 22.48
N ARG A 11 -0.04 12.96 22.20
CA ARG A 11 -0.80 11.70 22.25
C ARG A 11 -0.41 10.74 21.13
N TYR A 12 -0.38 11.26 19.88
CA TYR A 12 -0.24 10.46 18.67
C TYR A 12 0.96 9.48 18.70
N PRO A 13 2.20 9.89 19.03
CA PRO A 13 3.35 9.00 18.98
C PRO A 13 3.26 7.82 19.96
N VAL A 14 2.64 7.99 21.12
CA VAL A 14 2.49 6.94 22.14
C VAL A 14 1.31 6.04 21.81
N GLU A 15 0.16 6.64 21.47
CA GLU A 15 -1.07 5.89 21.16
C GLU A 15 -0.91 4.99 19.92
N GLN A 16 -0.21 5.45 18.88
CA GLN A 16 0.02 4.61 17.69
C GLN A 16 0.86 3.36 18.02
N LEU A 17 1.86 3.48 18.89
CA LEU A 17 2.61 2.33 19.37
C LEU A 17 1.77 1.43 20.29
N GLN A 18 0.94 2.00 21.16
CA GLN A 18 0.03 1.22 21.98
C GLN A 18 -0.93 0.38 21.14
N LEU A 19 -1.56 0.97 20.13
CA LEU A 19 -2.45 0.28 19.19
C LEU A 19 -1.73 -0.81 18.38
N GLN A 20 -0.43 -0.63 18.12
CA GLN A 20 0.38 -1.60 17.38
C GLN A 20 0.82 -2.76 18.28
N LEU A 21 1.30 -2.48 19.50
CA LEU A 21 1.90 -3.47 20.37
C LEU A 21 0.84 -4.27 21.17
N PHE A 22 -0.33 -3.67 21.38
CA PHE A 22 -1.47 -4.26 22.09
C PHE A 22 -2.72 -4.20 21.22
N ALA A 23 -2.62 -4.76 20.00
CA ALA A 23 -3.64 -4.61 18.96
C ALA A 23 -5.02 -5.20 19.33
N GLN A 24 -5.07 -6.15 20.26
CA GLN A 24 -6.33 -6.75 20.73
C GLN A 24 -7.01 -5.92 21.81
N GLU A 25 -6.31 -4.93 22.38
CA GLU A 25 -6.80 -4.10 23.46
C GLU A 25 -7.33 -2.76 22.92
N PRO A 26 -8.59 -2.38 23.21
CA PRO A 26 -9.07 -1.05 22.86
C PRO A 26 -8.28 0.02 23.60
N SER A 27 -7.86 1.09 22.89
CA SER A 27 -7.16 2.23 23.52
C SER A 27 -8.18 3.21 24.08
N GLU A 28 -8.06 3.49 25.39
CA GLU A 28 -8.88 4.45 26.12
C GLU A 28 -7.99 5.59 26.65
N PHE A 29 -8.27 6.82 26.24
CA PHE A 29 -7.55 7.98 26.74
C PHE A 29 -8.12 8.46 28.08
N CYS A 30 -7.25 8.56 29.10
CA CYS A 30 -7.61 9.04 30.45
C CYS A 30 -7.06 10.44 30.69
N THR A 31 -7.87 11.30 31.31
CA THR A 31 -7.46 12.65 31.74
C THR A 31 -6.84 12.65 33.14
N GLU A 32 -7.04 11.56 33.88
CA GLU A 32 -6.55 11.39 35.25
C GLU A 32 -5.75 10.09 35.40
N PRO A 33 -4.88 10.01 36.44
CA PRO A 33 -4.18 8.75 36.76
C PRO A 33 -5.16 7.62 37.04
N PHE A 34 -4.80 6.41 36.61
CA PHE A 34 -5.63 5.20 36.76
C PHE A 34 -4.86 4.07 37.41
N THR A 35 -5.58 3.05 37.82
CA THR A 35 -5.04 1.75 38.28
C THR A 35 -5.34 0.66 37.27
N GLY A 36 -4.52 -0.42 37.27
CA GLY A 36 -4.65 -1.56 36.34
C GLY A 36 -3.86 -1.37 35.05
N ASP A 37 -4.28 -2.12 34.00
CA ASP A 37 -3.57 -2.19 32.73
C ASP A 37 -3.66 -0.88 31.94
N GLY A 38 -2.49 -0.41 31.51
CA GLY A 38 -2.38 0.82 30.73
C GLY A 38 -0.99 1.43 30.74
N THR A 39 -0.91 2.62 30.15
CA THR A 39 0.33 3.37 29.96
C THR A 39 0.23 4.74 30.64
N VAL A 40 1.26 5.08 31.42
CA VAL A 40 1.54 6.44 31.86
C VAL A 40 2.77 6.94 31.12
N SER A 41 2.59 7.92 30.22
CA SER A 41 3.68 8.61 29.52
C SER A 41 3.87 9.99 30.13
N SER A 42 5.11 10.37 30.46
CA SER A 42 5.38 11.70 31.03
C SER A 42 6.57 12.38 30.37
N LEU A 43 6.53 13.72 30.38
CA LEU A 43 7.61 14.57 29.89
C LEU A 43 7.99 15.57 30.99
N SER A 44 9.28 15.69 31.25
CA SER A 44 9.82 16.64 32.22
C SER A 44 11.00 17.41 31.64
N ARG A 45 11.03 18.72 31.94
CA ARG A 45 12.12 19.61 31.49
C ARG A 45 13.02 19.94 32.66
N GLY A 46 14.25 19.42 32.62
CA GLY A 46 15.30 19.76 33.60
C GLY A 46 16.17 20.92 33.11
N LYS A 47 17.28 21.15 33.81
CA LYS A 47 18.25 22.22 33.45
C LYS A 47 18.97 21.96 32.14
N ARG A 48 19.26 20.69 31.79
CA ARG A 48 20.08 20.30 30.62
C ARG A 48 19.34 19.38 29.64
N TYR A 49 18.33 18.63 30.10
CA TYR A 49 17.67 17.60 29.34
C TYR A 49 16.16 17.76 29.36
N LEU A 50 15.56 17.43 28.23
CA LEU A 50 14.15 17.03 28.15
C LEU A 50 14.09 15.52 28.34
N THR A 51 13.34 15.05 29.33
CA THR A 51 13.26 13.63 29.74
C THR A 51 11.87 13.10 29.55
N ALA A 52 11.74 12.03 28.78
CA ALA A 52 10.51 11.25 28.66
C ALA A 52 10.60 9.99 29.51
N THR A 53 9.51 9.66 30.22
CA THR A 53 9.37 8.40 30.94
C THR A 53 8.10 7.69 30.51
N ALA A 54 8.11 6.37 30.51
CA ALA A 54 6.92 5.56 30.32
C ALA A 54 6.87 4.44 31.34
N LYS A 55 5.66 4.23 31.89
CA LYS A 55 5.32 3.06 32.70
C LYS A 55 4.19 2.33 32.00
N VAL A 56 4.40 1.07 31.66
CA VAL A 56 3.42 0.19 31.01
C VAL A 56 3.08 -0.93 31.97
N THR A 57 1.79 -1.10 32.27
CA THR A 57 1.28 -2.23 33.09
C THR A 57 0.37 -3.08 32.19
N TYR A 58 0.61 -4.36 32.12
CA TYR A 58 -0.17 -5.29 31.33
C TYR A 58 -0.15 -6.71 31.96
N GLN A 59 -1.35 -7.26 32.20
CA GLN A 59 -1.53 -8.58 32.79
C GLN A 59 -0.69 -8.80 34.06
N GLY A 60 -0.69 -7.82 34.95
CA GLY A 60 0.03 -7.88 36.22
C GLY A 60 1.54 -7.62 36.15
N LYS A 61 2.12 -7.52 34.94
CA LYS A 61 3.53 -7.13 34.74
C LYS A 61 3.65 -5.62 34.57
N THR A 62 4.75 -5.04 35.03
CA THR A 62 5.04 -3.62 34.89
C THR A 62 6.41 -3.40 34.29
N GLY A 63 6.48 -2.64 33.21
CA GLY A 63 7.71 -2.17 32.60
C GLY A 63 7.89 -0.66 32.77
N PHE A 64 9.13 -0.20 32.86
CA PHE A 64 9.49 1.21 33.03
C PHE A 64 10.71 1.56 32.19
N ALA A 65 10.68 2.71 31.51
CA ALA A 65 11.84 3.19 30.76
C ALA A 65 11.91 4.73 30.75
N VAL A 66 13.14 5.22 30.60
CA VAL A 66 13.50 6.65 30.56
C VAL A 66 14.35 6.92 29.34
N ASN A 67 14.02 7.97 28.62
CA ASN A 67 14.87 8.51 27.54
C ASN A 67 14.95 10.02 27.63
N ARG A 68 16.07 10.59 27.17
CA ARG A 68 16.31 12.02 27.26
C ARG A 68 17.03 12.55 26.03
N VAL A 69 16.82 13.80 25.74
CA VAL A 69 17.54 14.57 24.72
C VAL A 69 18.04 15.89 25.33
N LEU A 70 19.18 16.38 24.86
CA LEU A 70 19.67 17.70 25.24
C LEU A 70 18.69 18.80 24.83
N LEU A 71 18.50 19.82 25.65
CA LEU A 71 17.50 20.88 25.39
C LEU A 71 17.78 21.68 24.12
N ASP A 72 19.04 21.84 23.74
CA ASP A 72 19.45 22.48 22.48
C ASP A 72 19.09 21.68 21.23
N ARG A 73 18.80 20.38 21.40
CA ARG A 73 18.38 19.44 20.33
C ARG A 73 16.94 18.96 20.49
N ALA A 74 16.19 19.55 21.40
CA ALA A 74 14.83 19.13 21.74
C ALA A 74 13.77 19.79 20.84
N ASP A 75 13.84 19.54 19.53
CA ASP A 75 12.78 19.89 18.59
C ASP A 75 11.57 18.93 18.72
N VAL A 76 10.52 19.20 17.94
CA VAL A 76 9.29 18.38 17.94
C VAL A 76 9.59 16.92 17.56
N ARG A 77 10.49 16.69 16.58
CA ARG A 77 10.84 15.34 16.13
C ARG A 77 11.63 14.58 17.19
N ALA A 78 12.60 15.22 17.82
CA ALA A 78 13.38 14.63 18.91
C ALA A 78 12.50 14.33 20.14
N THR A 79 11.56 15.23 20.47
CA THR A 79 10.60 15.04 21.56
C THR A 79 9.72 13.81 21.31
N ARG A 80 9.13 13.71 20.14
CA ARG A 80 8.33 12.53 19.75
C ARG A 80 9.15 11.25 19.79
N ARG A 81 10.39 11.29 19.35
CA ARG A 81 11.30 10.13 19.35
C ARG A 81 11.59 9.64 20.78
N ILE A 82 11.90 10.50 21.73
CA ILE A 82 12.16 10.08 23.12
C ILE A 82 10.90 9.54 23.80
N LEU A 83 9.71 10.08 23.50
CA LEU A 83 8.44 9.54 23.97
C LEU A 83 8.17 8.13 23.39
N GLN A 84 8.31 7.94 22.10
CA GLN A 84 8.17 6.64 21.46
C GLN A 84 9.15 5.61 22.01
N ARG A 85 10.42 6.00 22.13
CA ARG A 85 11.48 5.12 22.63
C ARG A 85 11.25 4.73 24.09
N SER A 86 10.85 5.65 24.97
CA SER A 86 10.52 5.34 26.36
C SER A 86 9.37 4.35 26.44
N TYR A 87 8.30 4.62 25.67
CA TYR A 87 7.13 3.74 25.63
C TYR A 87 7.49 2.34 25.14
N TYR A 88 8.19 2.24 24.00
CA TYR A 88 8.59 0.97 23.43
C TYR A 88 9.44 0.12 24.39
N LEU A 89 10.47 0.71 24.99
CA LEU A 89 11.35 0.01 25.93
C LEU A 89 10.64 -0.40 27.23
N ALA A 90 9.63 0.35 27.67
CA ALA A 90 8.77 -0.06 28.79
C ALA A 90 7.83 -1.20 28.37
N ALA A 91 7.25 -1.13 27.19
CA ALA A 91 6.35 -2.16 26.66
C ALA A 91 7.07 -3.51 26.44
N LEU A 92 8.31 -3.50 25.98
CA LEU A 92 9.11 -4.72 25.81
C LEU A 92 9.27 -5.55 27.09
N GLN A 93 9.23 -4.92 28.26
CA GLN A 93 9.37 -5.61 29.54
C GLN A 93 8.11 -6.40 29.95
N VAL A 94 6.98 -6.14 29.29
CA VAL A 94 5.70 -6.81 29.57
C VAL A 94 5.21 -7.66 28.39
N LEU A 95 5.76 -7.48 27.21
CA LEU A 95 5.44 -8.26 26.00
C LEU A 95 6.18 -9.60 26.01
N PRO A 96 5.58 -10.68 25.44
CA PRO A 96 6.22 -11.98 25.36
C PRO A 96 7.41 -12.02 24.39
N ALA A 97 7.39 -11.20 23.35
CA ALA A 97 8.46 -11.10 22.34
C ALA A 97 8.55 -9.68 21.77
N ALA A 98 9.71 -9.33 21.24
CA ALA A 98 9.90 -8.07 20.52
C ALA A 98 9.19 -8.13 19.17
N PRO A 99 8.39 -7.10 18.79
CA PRO A 99 7.74 -7.05 17.50
C PRO A 99 8.78 -6.82 16.38
N PRO A 100 8.61 -7.45 15.18
CA PRO A 100 9.62 -7.40 14.12
C PRO A 100 9.91 -5.96 13.62
N TRP A 101 8.93 -5.06 13.66
CA TRP A 101 9.08 -3.65 13.27
C TRP A 101 9.43 -2.71 14.43
N GLY A 102 9.72 -3.24 15.60
CA GLY A 102 10.18 -2.46 16.75
C GLY A 102 9.24 -1.31 17.12
N ALA A 103 9.84 -0.14 17.33
CA ALA A 103 9.14 1.11 17.65
C ALA A 103 8.66 1.86 16.39
N LEU A 104 8.80 1.30 15.20
CA LEU A 104 8.41 1.95 13.95
C LEU A 104 6.91 1.81 13.72
N SER A 105 6.15 2.88 13.94
CA SER A 105 4.68 2.92 13.78
C SER A 105 4.21 3.39 12.40
N GLY A 106 5.13 3.84 11.54
CA GLY A 106 4.82 4.32 10.20
C GLY A 106 4.37 3.21 9.24
N VAL A 107 3.48 3.57 8.31
CA VAL A 107 2.98 2.64 7.28
C VAL A 107 3.97 2.43 6.12
N ARG A 108 5.00 3.27 6.01
CA ARG A 108 6.01 3.26 4.95
C ARG A 108 7.41 3.26 5.55
N PRO A 109 7.89 2.12 6.04
CA PRO A 109 9.20 2.03 6.68
C PRO A 109 10.36 2.37 5.72
N THR A 110 10.22 2.04 4.44
CA THR A 110 11.17 2.33 3.37
C THR A 110 11.51 3.81 3.23
N LYS A 111 10.60 4.73 3.55
CA LYS A 111 10.92 6.19 3.51
C LYS A 111 12.12 6.58 4.38
N LEU A 112 12.38 5.87 5.48
CA LEU A 112 13.52 6.16 6.35
C LEU A 112 14.83 5.72 5.73
N SER A 113 14.90 4.49 5.23
CA SER A 113 16.09 3.94 4.56
C SER A 113 16.33 4.63 3.22
N THR A 114 15.30 4.85 2.40
CA THR A 114 15.40 5.60 1.14
C THR A 114 15.95 7.00 1.36
N LYS A 115 15.42 7.74 2.35
CA LYS A 115 15.92 9.08 2.69
C LYS A 115 17.38 9.05 3.15
N CYS A 116 17.79 8.03 3.90
CA CYS A 116 19.20 7.84 4.28
C CYS A 116 20.07 7.66 3.04
N LEU A 117 19.71 6.76 2.13
CA LEU A 117 20.45 6.48 0.90
C LEU A 117 20.49 7.68 -0.04
N MET A 118 19.38 8.36 -0.28
CA MET A 118 19.33 9.57 -1.11
C MET A 118 20.17 10.73 -0.59
N ASN A 119 20.38 10.80 0.73
CA ASN A 119 21.25 11.80 1.36
C ASN A 119 22.72 11.37 1.43
N GLY A 120 23.13 10.34 0.68
CA GLY A 120 24.51 9.87 0.60
C GLY A 120 24.95 8.91 1.73
N GLY A 121 24.00 8.44 2.56
CA GLY A 121 24.27 7.39 3.54
C GLY A 121 24.45 6.03 2.86
N SER A 122 25.21 5.14 3.48
CA SER A 122 25.37 3.76 3.03
C SER A 122 24.18 2.88 3.44
N GLU A 123 24.06 1.69 2.84
CA GLU A 123 23.09 0.67 3.27
C GLU A 123 23.28 0.29 4.74
N LYS A 124 24.51 0.22 5.22
CA LYS A 124 24.82 -0.02 6.64
C LYS A 124 24.35 1.11 7.55
N ASP A 125 24.37 2.35 7.09
CA ASP A 125 23.83 3.49 7.85
C ASP A 125 22.29 3.43 7.89
N ALA A 126 21.64 3.06 6.79
CA ALA A 126 20.20 2.85 6.73
C ALA A 126 19.76 1.68 7.64
N GLU A 127 20.47 0.55 7.59
CA GLU A 127 20.22 -0.60 8.48
C GLU A 127 20.43 -0.22 9.96
N ARG A 128 21.52 0.46 10.29
CA ARG A 128 21.80 0.95 11.65
C ARG A 128 20.69 1.89 12.14
N LEU A 129 20.22 2.81 11.29
CA LEU A 129 19.09 3.68 11.62
C LEU A 129 17.84 2.87 12.01
N LEU A 130 17.48 1.86 11.23
CA LEU A 130 16.32 1.02 11.49
C LEU A 130 16.48 0.21 12.78
N ARG A 131 17.64 -0.41 12.99
CA ARG A 131 17.89 -1.31 14.12
C ARG A 131 18.13 -0.58 15.45
N GLU A 132 18.97 0.45 15.46
CA GLU A 132 19.40 1.12 16.71
C GLU A 132 18.45 2.23 17.15
N VAL A 133 17.80 2.91 16.20
CA VAL A 133 16.89 4.01 16.53
C VAL A 133 15.45 3.50 16.66
N TYR A 134 15.03 2.60 15.77
CA TYR A 134 13.64 2.11 15.72
C TYR A 134 13.48 0.67 16.21
N PHE A 135 14.55 -0.04 16.57
CA PHE A 135 14.53 -1.42 17.09
C PHE A 135 13.89 -2.43 16.13
N VAL A 136 13.97 -2.18 14.83
CA VAL A 136 13.52 -3.11 13.80
C VAL A 136 14.41 -4.35 13.82
N SER A 137 13.82 -5.54 13.61
CA SER A 137 14.60 -6.79 13.57
C SER A 137 15.62 -6.77 12.41
N PRO A 138 16.71 -7.53 12.49
CA PRO A 138 17.71 -7.59 11.41
C PRO A 138 17.10 -7.94 10.05
N GLU A 139 16.22 -8.94 10.02
CA GLU A 139 15.58 -9.46 8.79
C GLU A 139 14.71 -8.37 8.15
N ARG A 140 13.88 -7.68 8.96
CA ARG A 140 13.00 -6.60 8.47
C ARG A 140 13.78 -5.33 8.12
N ALA A 141 14.90 -5.06 8.78
CA ALA A 141 15.78 -3.97 8.41
C ALA A 141 16.44 -4.23 7.05
N GLN A 142 16.93 -5.45 6.81
CA GLN A 142 17.49 -5.86 5.52
C GLN A 142 16.45 -5.78 4.40
N LEU A 143 15.24 -6.36 4.61
CA LEU A 143 14.13 -6.29 3.67
C LEU A 143 13.79 -4.84 3.28
N CYS A 144 13.80 -3.93 4.27
CA CYS A 144 13.54 -2.52 4.07
C CYS A 144 14.63 -1.83 3.24
N VAL A 145 15.90 -2.13 3.51
CA VAL A 145 17.04 -1.59 2.77
C VAL A 145 17.06 -2.10 1.33
N ASP A 146 16.80 -3.39 1.13
CA ASP A 146 16.71 -4.00 -0.21
C ASP A 146 15.63 -3.31 -1.07
N ALA A 147 14.42 -3.14 -0.52
CA ALA A 147 13.36 -2.43 -1.23
C ALA A 147 13.72 -0.95 -1.51
N SER A 148 14.45 -0.31 -0.61
CA SER A 148 14.89 1.09 -0.79
C SER A 148 15.90 1.27 -1.93
N ARG A 149 16.70 0.26 -2.25
CA ARG A 149 17.58 0.29 -3.44
C ARG A 149 16.77 0.50 -4.72
N HIS A 150 15.73 -0.29 -4.91
CA HIS A 150 14.83 -0.15 -6.05
C HIS A 150 14.14 1.23 -6.09
N THR A 151 13.78 1.78 -4.92
CA THR A 151 13.22 3.13 -4.85
C THR A 151 14.23 4.19 -5.31
N VAL A 152 15.49 4.09 -4.88
CA VAL A 152 16.56 5.02 -5.30
C VAL A 152 16.78 4.95 -6.82
N GLU A 153 16.83 3.75 -7.39
CA GLU A 153 16.97 3.58 -8.85
C GLU A 153 15.73 4.10 -9.61
N ALA A 154 14.52 3.79 -9.13
CA ALA A 154 13.28 4.30 -9.74
C ALA A 154 13.20 5.84 -9.70
N ALA A 155 13.69 6.47 -8.62
CA ALA A 155 13.72 7.92 -8.51
C ALA A 155 14.64 8.59 -9.54
N LYS A 156 15.72 7.93 -9.98
CA LYS A 156 16.61 8.45 -11.03
C LYS A 156 15.96 8.49 -12.41
N LEU A 157 14.87 7.74 -12.61
CA LEU A 157 14.13 7.73 -13.86
C LEU A 157 13.13 8.87 -13.98
N LEU A 158 12.95 9.68 -12.92
CA LEU A 158 11.98 10.77 -12.87
C LEU A 158 12.64 12.10 -13.24
N ASP A 159 11.97 12.83 -14.12
CA ASP A 159 12.21 14.23 -14.37
C ASP A 159 11.24 15.09 -13.50
N ALA A 160 11.56 16.37 -13.34
CA ALA A 160 10.74 17.30 -12.53
C ALA A 160 9.32 17.46 -13.06
N ASP A 161 9.12 17.28 -14.37
CA ASP A 161 7.84 17.41 -15.07
C ASP A 161 7.09 16.06 -15.20
N ASP A 162 7.55 15.01 -14.56
CA ASP A 162 6.90 13.71 -14.63
C ASP A 162 5.77 13.59 -13.61
N LEU A 163 4.73 12.86 -14.01
CA LEU A 163 3.63 12.45 -13.14
C LEU A 163 3.14 11.05 -13.50
N SER A 164 2.36 10.46 -12.62
CA SER A 164 1.65 9.21 -12.91
C SER A 164 0.15 9.46 -13.04
N VAL A 165 -0.50 8.59 -13.84
CA VAL A 165 -1.96 8.59 -13.97
C VAL A 165 -2.52 7.27 -13.43
N TYR A 166 -3.53 7.37 -12.57
CA TYR A 166 -4.33 6.25 -12.10
C TYR A 166 -5.73 6.31 -12.70
N ILE A 167 -6.25 5.18 -13.18
CA ILE A 167 -7.63 5.06 -13.70
C ILE A 167 -8.37 4.02 -12.86
N GLY A 168 -9.40 4.45 -12.14
CA GLY A 168 -10.20 3.61 -11.27
C GLY A 168 -11.41 3.02 -11.98
N ILE A 169 -11.58 1.69 -11.93
CA ILE A 169 -12.78 0.97 -12.39
C ILE A 169 -13.42 0.30 -11.17
N PRO A 170 -14.42 0.90 -10.52
CA PRO A 170 -14.96 0.46 -9.23
C PRO A 170 -15.99 -0.69 -9.36
N PHE A 171 -15.81 -1.61 -10.30
CA PHE A 171 -16.68 -2.75 -10.51
C PHE A 171 -15.91 -4.06 -10.36
N CYS A 172 -16.58 -5.07 -9.77
CA CYS A 172 -16.10 -6.44 -9.66
C CYS A 172 -17.21 -7.41 -10.06
N PRO A 173 -16.90 -8.63 -10.54
CA PRO A 173 -17.94 -9.66 -10.77
C PRO A 173 -18.71 -9.95 -9.47
N THR A 174 -17.99 -10.26 -8.40
CA THR A 174 -18.50 -10.47 -7.05
C THR A 174 -17.58 -9.79 -6.05
N ARG A 175 -18.06 -9.56 -4.81
CA ARG A 175 -17.24 -8.98 -3.76
C ARG A 175 -16.63 -10.06 -2.88
N CYS A 176 -15.31 -10.17 -2.85
CA CYS A 176 -14.59 -11.08 -1.97
C CYS A 176 -14.78 -10.69 -0.49
N ALA A 177 -14.84 -11.66 0.42
CA ALA A 177 -15.12 -11.44 1.84
C ALA A 177 -14.09 -10.53 2.54
N TYR A 178 -12.83 -10.63 2.15
CA TYR A 178 -11.72 -9.83 2.70
C TYR A 178 -11.60 -8.43 2.10
N CYS A 179 -12.24 -8.17 0.94
CA CYS A 179 -11.99 -6.96 0.16
C CYS A 179 -12.57 -5.71 0.84
N SER A 180 -11.67 -4.75 1.10
CA SER A 180 -12.02 -3.44 1.65
C SER A 180 -11.93 -2.30 0.62
N PHE A 181 -11.55 -2.61 -0.62
CA PHE A 181 -11.50 -1.63 -1.69
C PHE A 181 -12.89 -1.15 -2.09
N VAL A 182 -12.90 0.01 -2.72
CA VAL A 182 -14.12 0.59 -3.28
C VAL A 182 -14.48 -0.17 -4.54
N SER A 183 -15.35 -1.16 -4.39
CA SER A 183 -15.86 -1.93 -5.52
C SER A 183 -17.32 -2.27 -5.34
N GLN A 184 -18.05 -2.27 -6.44
CA GLN A 184 -19.44 -2.61 -6.53
C GLN A 184 -19.61 -3.89 -7.37
N SER A 185 -20.45 -4.82 -6.89
CA SER A 185 -20.75 -6.02 -7.68
C SER A 185 -21.50 -5.64 -8.96
N ILE A 186 -21.05 -6.17 -10.09
CA ILE A 186 -21.72 -5.95 -11.39
C ILE A 186 -23.12 -6.53 -11.41
N GLU A 187 -23.41 -7.58 -10.63
CA GLU A 187 -24.73 -8.17 -10.49
C GLU A 187 -25.75 -7.14 -9.99
N ARG A 188 -25.35 -6.21 -9.13
CA ARG A 188 -26.22 -5.20 -8.52
C ARG A 188 -26.11 -3.84 -9.19
N PHE A 189 -24.96 -3.48 -9.70
CA PHE A 189 -24.63 -2.13 -10.16
C PHE A 189 -24.22 -2.07 -11.63
N GLY A 190 -24.26 -3.20 -12.37
CA GLY A 190 -23.87 -3.28 -13.77
C GLY A 190 -24.65 -2.34 -14.70
N ALA A 191 -25.90 -2.03 -14.37
CA ALA A 191 -26.72 -1.06 -15.12
C ALA A 191 -26.08 0.35 -15.19
N PHE A 192 -25.24 0.71 -14.22
CA PHE A 192 -24.52 2.00 -14.21
C PHE A 192 -23.22 1.99 -15.02
N LEU A 193 -22.73 0.82 -15.43
CA LEU A 193 -21.43 0.68 -16.10
C LEU A 193 -21.32 1.50 -17.40
N PRO A 194 -22.33 1.50 -18.32
CA PRO A 194 -22.26 2.33 -19.52
C PRO A 194 -22.15 3.83 -19.22
N ALA A 195 -23.01 4.36 -18.34
CA ALA A 195 -22.98 5.76 -17.96
C ALA A 195 -21.71 6.13 -17.19
N TYR A 196 -21.19 5.20 -16.39
CA TYR A 196 -19.90 5.37 -15.71
C TYR A 196 -18.75 5.50 -16.72
N LEU A 197 -18.72 4.61 -17.73
CA LEU A 197 -17.70 4.65 -18.77
C LEU A 197 -17.78 5.98 -19.55
N ASP A 198 -18.99 6.44 -19.91
CA ASP A 198 -19.16 7.72 -20.59
C ASP A 198 -18.65 8.90 -19.75
N ALA A 199 -18.92 8.92 -18.44
CA ALA A 199 -18.38 9.93 -17.53
C ALA A 199 -16.84 9.86 -17.43
N LEU A 200 -16.27 8.64 -17.34
CA LEU A 200 -14.81 8.46 -17.31
C LEU A 200 -14.15 8.93 -18.60
N LEU A 201 -14.76 8.67 -19.76
CA LEU A 201 -14.25 9.15 -21.05
C LEU A 201 -14.24 10.68 -21.12
N ARG A 202 -15.23 11.35 -20.53
CA ARG A 202 -15.24 12.82 -20.41
C ARG A 202 -14.09 13.31 -19.52
N GLU A 203 -13.85 12.65 -18.38
CA GLU A 203 -12.74 13.01 -17.48
C GLU A 203 -11.39 12.80 -18.17
N ILE A 204 -11.21 11.71 -18.93
CA ILE A 204 -9.99 11.43 -19.72
C ILE A 204 -9.76 12.54 -20.76
N ALA A 205 -10.78 12.88 -21.54
CA ALA A 205 -10.67 13.90 -22.59
C ALA A 205 -10.32 15.28 -21.99
N HIS A 206 -10.99 15.69 -20.91
CA HIS A 206 -10.72 16.95 -20.22
C HIS A 206 -9.31 16.99 -19.63
N THR A 207 -8.91 15.92 -18.91
CA THR A 207 -7.56 15.82 -18.33
C THR A 207 -6.49 15.81 -19.40
N GLY A 208 -6.72 15.13 -20.53
CA GLY A 208 -5.80 15.12 -21.67
C GLY A 208 -5.59 16.51 -22.29
N ALA A 209 -6.66 17.30 -22.43
CA ALA A 209 -6.56 18.68 -22.89
C ALA A 209 -5.74 19.55 -21.92
N LEU A 210 -5.88 19.36 -20.63
CA LEU A 210 -5.09 20.05 -19.60
C LEU A 210 -3.62 19.63 -19.62
N LEU A 211 -3.34 18.33 -19.75
CA LEU A 211 -1.98 17.78 -19.84
C LEU A 211 -1.22 18.33 -21.06
N LYS A 212 -1.86 18.34 -22.21
CA LYS A 212 -1.25 18.81 -23.47
C LYS A 212 -0.64 20.21 -23.38
N ASN A 213 -1.24 21.08 -22.55
CA ASN A 213 -0.82 22.47 -22.38
C ASN A 213 -0.07 22.72 -21.07
N SER A 214 0.25 21.66 -20.31
CA SER A 214 0.85 21.79 -18.99
C SER A 214 2.37 21.67 -18.97
N GLY A 215 2.94 20.97 -19.97
CA GLY A 215 4.35 20.56 -20.02
C GLY A 215 4.68 19.41 -19.08
N PHE A 216 3.69 18.77 -18.44
CA PHE A 216 3.89 17.54 -17.70
C PHE A 216 3.82 16.31 -18.60
N HIS A 217 4.56 15.26 -18.24
CA HIS A 217 4.65 14.00 -18.96
C HIS A 217 4.17 12.83 -18.10
N ILE A 218 3.46 11.89 -18.72
CA ILE A 218 3.02 10.68 -18.04
C ILE A 218 4.18 9.69 -18.00
N ARG A 219 4.68 9.39 -16.80
CA ARG A 219 5.75 8.42 -16.59
C ARG A 219 5.22 7.01 -16.36
N THR A 220 4.11 6.87 -15.64
CA THR A 220 3.41 5.59 -15.50
C THR A 220 1.89 5.79 -15.56
N LEU A 221 1.19 4.78 -16.10
CA LEU A 221 -0.25 4.70 -16.13
C LEU A 221 -0.69 3.39 -15.48
N TYR A 222 -1.64 3.46 -14.56
CA TYR A 222 -2.13 2.30 -13.83
C TYR A 222 -3.66 2.26 -13.84
N MET A 223 -4.23 1.19 -14.38
CA MET A 223 -5.67 0.96 -14.37
C MET A 223 -6.01 -0.12 -13.34
N GLY A 224 -6.74 0.25 -12.31
CA GLY A 224 -7.08 -0.64 -11.20
C GLY A 224 -8.41 -0.31 -10.52
N GLY A 225 -8.53 -0.65 -9.24
CA GLY A 225 -9.69 -0.33 -8.40
C GLY A 225 -10.47 -1.54 -7.92
N GLY A 226 -11.52 -1.91 -8.61
CA GLY A 226 -12.22 -3.18 -8.40
C GLY A 226 -11.57 -4.28 -9.23
N THR A 227 -12.06 -4.46 -10.44
CA THR A 227 -11.52 -5.38 -11.44
C THR A 227 -11.74 -4.74 -12.81
N PRO A 228 -10.76 -4.04 -13.40
CA PRO A 228 -10.90 -3.37 -14.70
C PRO A 228 -11.40 -4.28 -15.82
N THR A 229 -10.99 -5.54 -15.81
CA THR A 229 -11.40 -6.55 -16.79
C THR A 229 -12.85 -7.04 -16.66
N THR A 230 -13.61 -6.47 -15.72
CA THR A 230 -15.08 -6.56 -15.69
C THR A 230 -15.71 -5.87 -16.90
N LEU A 231 -15.01 -4.91 -17.51
CA LEU A 231 -15.39 -4.33 -18.79
C LEU A 231 -15.36 -5.42 -19.88
N SER A 232 -16.33 -5.38 -20.80
CA SER A 232 -16.29 -6.21 -21.99
C SER A 232 -15.11 -5.82 -22.89
N SER A 233 -14.69 -6.70 -23.81
CA SER A 233 -13.58 -6.39 -24.74
C SER A 233 -13.87 -5.12 -25.54
N THR A 234 -15.12 -4.88 -25.97
CA THR A 234 -15.54 -3.66 -26.66
C THR A 234 -15.45 -2.42 -25.76
N GLN A 235 -15.87 -2.52 -24.51
CA GLN A 235 -15.78 -1.40 -23.54
C GLN A 235 -14.31 -1.11 -23.19
N MET A 236 -13.49 -2.14 -23.04
CA MET A 236 -12.06 -2.01 -22.79
C MET A 236 -11.36 -1.34 -23.98
N ALA A 237 -11.63 -1.80 -25.22
CA ALA A 237 -11.10 -1.18 -26.43
C ALA A 237 -11.46 0.30 -26.52
N ARG A 238 -12.73 0.65 -26.23
CA ARG A 238 -13.19 2.05 -26.22
C ARG A 238 -12.45 2.91 -25.20
N LEU A 239 -12.19 2.36 -24.01
CA LEU A 239 -11.46 3.06 -22.93
C LEU A 239 -9.99 3.27 -23.32
N LEU A 240 -9.31 2.23 -23.82
CA LEU A 240 -7.92 2.28 -24.25
C LEU A 240 -7.70 3.21 -25.45
N ASP A 241 -8.63 3.21 -26.40
CA ASP A 241 -8.64 4.15 -27.52
C ASP A 241 -8.76 5.62 -27.06
N ALA A 242 -9.63 5.88 -26.08
CA ALA A 242 -9.75 7.21 -25.49
C ALA A 242 -8.47 7.64 -24.75
N ILE A 243 -7.83 6.74 -24.03
CA ILE A 243 -6.52 6.98 -23.37
C ILE A 243 -5.49 7.38 -24.43
N ASN A 244 -5.32 6.56 -25.46
CA ASN A 244 -4.31 6.76 -26.52
C ASN A 244 -4.55 8.03 -27.35
N ARG A 245 -5.81 8.46 -27.52
CA ARG A 245 -6.12 9.71 -28.24
C ARG A 245 -5.88 10.96 -27.41
N ASN A 246 -6.00 10.87 -26.10
CA ASN A 246 -5.99 12.05 -25.22
C ASN A 246 -4.68 12.21 -24.44
N PHE A 247 -3.94 11.12 -24.21
CA PHE A 247 -2.69 11.15 -23.46
C PHE A 247 -1.49 10.91 -24.36
N ASP A 248 -0.45 11.72 -24.20
CA ASP A 248 0.86 11.41 -24.79
C ASP A 248 1.58 10.39 -23.89
N LEU A 249 1.66 9.16 -24.35
CA LEU A 249 2.33 8.04 -23.66
C LEU A 249 3.75 7.78 -24.19
N SER A 250 4.31 8.67 -25.00
CA SER A 250 5.65 8.49 -25.59
C SER A 250 6.77 8.37 -24.56
N ARG A 251 6.58 8.96 -23.38
CA ARG A 251 7.50 8.88 -22.22
C ARG A 251 7.04 7.92 -21.13
N CYS A 252 5.93 7.20 -21.35
CA CYS A 252 5.39 6.25 -20.40
C CYS A 252 6.25 4.99 -20.33
N LEU A 253 6.85 4.72 -19.18
CA LEU A 253 7.70 3.55 -18.95
C LEU A 253 6.90 2.32 -18.53
N GLU A 254 5.75 2.50 -17.89
CA GLU A 254 4.91 1.41 -17.41
C GLU A 254 3.43 1.75 -17.59
N PHE A 255 2.72 0.92 -18.34
CA PHE A 255 1.27 0.94 -18.40
C PHE A 255 0.72 -0.40 -17.86
N THR A 256 0.25 -0.38 -16.62
CA THR A 256 -0.29 -1.56 -15.92
C THR A 256 -1.82 -1.60 -16.02
N VAL A 257 -2.37 -2.79 -16.31
CA VAL A 257 -3.80 -3.09 -16.19
C VAL A 257 -4.00 -4.23 -15.18
N GLU A 258 -4.81 -3.98 -14.14
CA GLU A 258 -5.21 -5.04 -13.22
C GLU A 258 -6.23 -5.97 -13.90
N GLY A 259 -5.79 -7.17 -14.29
CA GLY A 259 -6.68 -8.28 -14.64
C GLY A 259 -7.43 -8.81 -13.42
N GLY A 260 -6.77 -8.74 -12.27
CA GLY A 260 -7.34 -8.99 -10.95
C GLY A 260 -7.89 -10.40 -10.75
N ARG A 261 -8.91 -10.78 -11.50
CA ARG A 261 -9.60 -12.07 -11.38
C ARG A 261 -9.52 -12.86 -12.69
N PRO A 262 -9.11 -14.13 -12.67
CA PRO A 262 -8.98 -14.95 -13.87
C PRO A 262 -10.32 -15.17 -14.59
N ASP A 263 -11.44 -15.20 -13.86
CA ASP A 263 -12.80 -15.39 -14.42
C ASP A 263 -13.32 -14.16 -15.20
N THR A 264 -12.53 -13.08 -15.29
CA THR A 264 -12.85 -11.89 -16.12
C THR A 264 -11.94 -11.75 -17.34
N LEU A 265 -10.99 -12.65 -17.49
CA LEU A 265 -10.02 -12.66 -18.59
C LEU A 265 -10.43 -13.69 -19.66
N ASP A 266 -10.20 -13.34 -20.89
CA ASP A 266 -10.28 -14.21 -22.06
C ASP A 266 -9.22 -13.79 -23.11
N PRO A 267 -8.85 -14.64 -24.07
CA PRO A 267 -7.81 -14.32 -25.05
C PRO A 267 -8.09 -13.04 -25.83
N GLN A 268 -9.35 -12.79 -26.24
CA GLN A 268 -9.71 -11.59 -26.97
C GLN A 268 -9.48 -10.32 -26.15
N LYS A 269 -9.86 -10.33 -24.87
CA LYS A 269 -9.67 -9.19 -23.96
C LYS A 269 -8.20 -8.93 -23.69
N LEU A 270 -7.40 -9.99 -23.51
CA LEU A 270 -5.95 -9.90 -23.33
C LEU A 270 -5.27 -9.26 -24.55
N CYS A 271 -5.64 -9.67 -25.75
CA CYS A 271 -5.15 -9.01 -26.98
C CYS A 271 -5.56 -7.54 -27.03
N VAL A 272 -6.82 -7.20 -26.74
CA VAL A 272 -7.30 -5.79 -26.68
C VAL A 272 -6.49 -4.96 -25.70
N ILE A 273 -6.17 -5.50 -24.52
CA ILE A 273 -5.38 -4.79 -23.50
C ILE A 273 -3.93 -4.60 -23.98
N LYS A 274 -3.34 -5.63 -24.58
CA LYS A 274 -1.97 -5.57 -25.13
C LYS A 274 -1.86 -4.58 -26.29
N ASP A 275 -2.77 -4.68 -27.27
CA ASP A 275 -2.83 -3.79 -28.43
C ASP A 275 -3.12 -2.33 -28.02
N GLY A 276 -3.84 -2.14 -26.92
CA GLY A 276 -4.10 -0.84 -26.31
C GLY A 276 -2.88 -0.19 -25.63
N GLY A 277 -1.72 -0.85 -25.66
CA GLY A 277 -0.44 -0.30 -25.17
C GLY A 277 -0.07 -0.71 -23.75
N ALA A 278 -0.85 -1.59 -23.08
CA ALA A 278 -0.46 -2.06 -21.76
C ALA A 278 0.85 -2.87 -21.84
N THR A 279 1.84 -2.46 -21.04
CA THR A 279 3.14 -3.14 -20.94
C THR A 279 3.12 -4.21 -19.87
N ARG A 280 2.24 -4.08 -18.87
CA ARG A 280 2.16 -4.94 -17.70
C ARG A 280 0.71 -5.31 -17.37
N ILE A 281 0.49 -6.54 -16.92
CA ILE A 281 -0.81 -7.02 -16.45
C ILE A 281 -0.67 -7.67 -15.05
N SER A 282 -1.71 -7.56 -14.23
CA SER A 282 -1.75 -8.24 -12.94
C SER A 282 -2.84 -9.31 -12.94
N ILE A 283 -2.49 -10.57 -12.68
CA ILE A 283 -3.41 -11.70 -12.56
C ILE A 283 -3.30 -12.25 -11.15
N ASN A 284 -4.33 -12.00 -10.31
CA ASN A 284 -4.18 -12.12 -8.87
C ASN A 284 -4.90 -13.37 -8.32
N PRO A 285 -4.18 -14.48 -8.06
CA PRO A 285 -4.75 -15.69 -7.46
C PRO A 285 -5.27 -15.43 -6.05
N GLN A 286 -4.55 -14.68 -5.25
CA GLN A 286 -4.67 -14.49 -3.79
C GLN A 286 -4.28 -15.73 -3.00
N THR A 287 -4.60 -16.92 -3.51
CA THR A 287 -4.23 -18.27 -3.06
C THR A 287 -4.41 -19.24 -4.22
N MET A 288 -3.67 -20.32 -4.22
CA MET A 288 -3.83 -21.44 -5.18
C MET A 288 -4.57 -22.64 -4.54
N SER A 289 -5.18 -22.43 -3.38
CA SER A 289 -6.01 -23.44 -2.69
C SER A 289 -7.50 -23.21 -2.99
N ASP A 290 -8.14 -24.17 -3.67
CA ASP A 290 -9.59 -24.10 -3.99
C ASP A 290 -10.44 -23.96 -2.72
N LYS A 291 -10.07 -24.67 -1.63
CA LYS A 291 -10.72 -24.55 -0.32
C LYS A 291 -10.72 -23.14 0.21
N VAL A 292 -9.59 -22.43 0.10
CA VAL A 292 -9.45 -21.06 0.58
C VAL A 292 -10.18 -20.09 -0.35
N LEU A 293 -10.11 -20.29 -1.68
CA LEU A 293 -10.87 -19.52 -2.67
C LEU A 293 -12.35 -19.54 -2.38
N GLU A 294 -12.92 -20.73 -2.11
CA GLU A 294 -14.32 -20.89 -1.74
C GLU A 294 -14.65 -20.15 -0.45
N ALA A 295 -13.82 -20.31 0.60
CA ALA A 295 -14.03 -19.66 1.89
C ALA A 295 -14.07 -18.12 1.79
N VAL A 296 -13.30 -17.52 0.88
CA VAL A 296 -13.28 -16.06 0.68
C VAL A 296 -14.26 -15.57 -0.39
N GLY A 297 -15.08 -16.46 -0.97
CA GLY A 297 -16.11 -16.10 -1.95
C GLY A 297 -15.58 -15.81 -3.36
N ARG A 298 -14.43 -16.38 -3.74
CA ARG A 298 -13.95 -16.41 -5.12
C ARG A 298 -14.51 -17.64 -5.84
N ARG A 299 -15.33 -17.41 -6.86
CA ARG A 299 -16.09 -18.46 -7.56
C ARG A 299 -15.33 -19.07 -8.76
N HIS A 300 -14.04 -19.23 -8.65
CA HIS A 300 -13.19 -19.85 -9.68
C HIS A 300 -12.16 -20.76 -9.01
N PRO A 301 -11.80 -21.88 -9.64
CA PRO A 301 -10.74 -22.75 -9.15
C PRO A 301 -9.34 -22.18 -9.46
N ALA A 302 -8.33 -22.61 -8.71
CA ALA A 302 -6.93 -22.21 -8.91
C ALA A 302 -6.43 -22.48 -10.34
N ARG A 303 -6.86 -23.59 -10.95
CA ARG A 303 -6.53 -23.94 -12.35
C ARG A 303 -6.86 -22.79 -13.31
N GLN A 304 -7.96 -22.08 -13.12
CA GLN A 304 -8.34 -20.96 -13.98
C GLN A 304 -7.34 -19.81 -13.92
N THR A 305 -6.63 -19.65 -12.80
CA THR A 305 -5.52 -18.67 -12.69
C THR A 305 -4.34 -19.09 -13.57
N VAL A 306 -4.00 -20.38 -13.60
CA VAL A 306 -2.95 -20.91 -14.47
C VAL A 306 -3.32 -20.69 -15.95
N GLU A 307 -4.54 -21.04 -16.33
CA GLU A 307 -5.06 -20.84 -17.68
C GLU A 307 -5.01 -19.36 -18.11
N ALA A 308 -5.43 -18.43 -17.22
CA ALA A 308 -5.37 -17.00 -17.49
C ALA A 308 -3.93 -16.48 -17.62
N TYR A 309 -3.00 -16.99 -16.81
CA TYR A 309 -1.58 -16.66 -16.92
C TYR A 309 -1.01 -17.12 -18.28
N GLU A 310 -1.25 -18.35 -18.67
CA GLU A 310 -0.79 -18.90 -19.96
C GLU A 310 -1.36 -18.11 -21.15
N GLN A 311 -2.65 -17.74 -21.08
CA GLN A 311 -3.29 -16.89 -22.09
C GLN A 311 -2.65 -15.49 -22.16
N ALA A 312 -2.27 -14.91 -21.02
CA ALA A 312 -1.59 -13.61 -21.00
C ALA A 312 -0.19 -13.70 -21.63
N VAL A 313 0.56 -14.77 -21.36
CA VAL A 313 1.84 -15.04 -22.02
C VAL A 313 1.64 -15.19 -23.53
N GLN A 314 0.63 -15.95 -23.97
CA GLN A 314 0.29 -16.12 -25.39
C GLN A 314 -0.14 -14.80 -26.06
N ALA A 315 -0.78 -13.89 -25.32
CA ALA A 315 -1.11 -12.54 -25.79
C ALA A 315 0.12 -11.59 -25.83
N GLY A 316 1.31 -12.07 -25.47
CA GLY A 316 2.57 -11.33 -25.54
C GLY A 316 2.90 -10.48 -24.31
N PHE A 317 2.30 -10.76 -23.14
CA PHE A 317 2.74 -10.16 -21.89
C PHE A 317 3.94 -10.93 -21.34
N ASP A 318 5.02 -10.22 -21.08
CA ASP A 318 6.25 -10.67 -20.42
C ASP A 318 6.39 -10.09 -19.00
N ASP A 319 5.68 -9.01 -18.70
CA ASP A 319 5.59 -8.43 -17.37
C ASP A 319 4.21 -8.73 -16.74
N ILE A 320 4.17 -9.81 -15.95
CA ILE A 320 2.96 -10.29 -15.28
C ILE A 320 3.20 -10.31 -13.77
N ASN A 321 2.33 -9.58 -13.02
CA ASN A 321 2.32 -9.63 -11.57
C ASN A 321 1.25 -10.60 -11.05
N MET A 322 1.56 -11.30 -9.97
CA MET A 322 0.62 -12.19 -9.26
C MET A 322 0.58 -11.86 -7.77
N ASP A 323 -0.61 -11.56 -7.23
CA ASP A 323 -0.78 -11.24 -5.81
C ASP A 323 -1.21 -12.48 -5.02
N LEU A 324 -0.61 -12.66 -3.84
CA LEU A 324 -0.98 -13.64 -2.82
C LEU A 324 -1.29 -12.94 -1.50
N ILE A 325 -2.18 -13.50 -0.68
CA ILE A 325 -2.56 -12.96 0.63
C ILE A 325 -2.30 -14.00 1.71
N ALA A 326 -1.35 -13.72 2.60
CA ALA A 326 -1.11 -14.49 3.82
C ALA A 326 -2.17 -14.18 4.88
N GLY A 327 -2.67 -15.21 5.57
CA GLY A 327 -3.60 -15.08 6.67
C GLY A 327 -5.09 -15.08 6.26
N LEU A 328 -5.43 -15.60 5.08
CA LEU A 328 -6.83 -15.81 4.68
C LEU A 328 -7.52 -16.86 5.57
N PRO A 329 -8.86 -16.80 5.75
CA PRO A 329 -9.61 -17.83 6.45
C PRO A 329 -9.43 -19.19 5.79
N ALA A 330 -9.43 -20.26 6.59
CA ALA A 330 -9.23 -21.66 6.17
C ALA A 330 -7.86 -21.96 5.54
N ASP A 331 -6.90 -21.02 5.57
CA ASP A 331 -5.53 -21.19 5.11
C ASP A 331 -4.59 -21.54 6.28
N ASP A 332 -3.46 -22.17 5.96
CA ASP A 332 -2.38 -22.47 6.90
C ASP A 332 -1.02 -22.33 6.23
N ALA A 333 0.05 -22.47 6.99
CA ALA A 333 1.41 -22.27 6.49
C ALA A 333 1.79 -23.26 5.37
N ALA A 334 1.29 -24.49 5.41
CA ALA A 334 1.59 -25.51 4.39
C ALA A 334 0.84 -25.21 3.08
N SER A 335 -0.45 -24.87 3.16
CA SER A 335 -1.29 -24.47 2.01
C SER A 335 -0.77 -23.18 1.36
N PHE A 336 -0.34 -22.22 2.17
CA PHE A 336 0.25 -20.98 1.64
C PHE A 336 1.60 -21.23 0.97
N ALA A 337 2.47 -22.07 1.54
CA ALA A 337 3.74 -22.47 0.93
C ALA A 337 3.52 -23.20 -0.41
N ASP A 338 2.50 -24.05 -0.51
CA ASP A 338 2.13 -24.68 -1.77
C ASP A 338 1.63 -23.67 -2.80
N SER A 339 0.87 -22.66 -2.38
CA SER A 339 0.44 -21.54 -3.24
C SER A 339 1.64 -20.75 -3.78
N ILE A 340 2.64 -20.44 -2.95
CA ILE A 340 3.89 -19.79 -3.36
C ILE A 340 4.61 -20.65 -4.39
N ARG A 341 4.75 -21.96 -4.14
CA ARG A 341 5.42 -22.89 -5.06
C ARG A 341 4.72 -22.93 -6.42
N GLN A 342 3.39 -23.08 -6.46
CA GLN A 342 2.63 -23.09 -7.71
C GLN A 342 2.78 -21.77 -8.50
N VAL A 343 2.82 -20.64 -7.82
CA VAL A 343 3.05 -19.33 -8.48
C VAL A 343 4.49 -19.23 -8.99
N LEU A 344 5.48 -19.71 -8.25
CA LEU A 344 6.88 -19.75 -8.68
C LEU A 344 7.07 -20.66 -9.90
N ASP A 345 6.33 -21.79 -9.99
CA ASP A 345 6.36 -22.70 -11.14
C ASP A 345 5.86 -22.01 -12.43
N LEU A 346 4.91 -21.06 -12.33
CA LEU A 346 4.47 -20.21 -13.45
C LEU A 346 5.53 -19.18 -13.84
N ASN A 347 6.43 -18.82 -12.93
CA ASN A 347 7.56 -17.95 -13.18
C ASN A 347 7.20 -16.51 -13.61
N PRO A 348 6.28 -15.81 -12.90
CA PRO A 348 5.90 -14.43 -13.25
C PRO A 348 7.07 -13.45 -13.04
N SER A 349 6.99 -12.28 -13.68
CA SER A 349 7.97 -11.21 -13.47
C SER A 349 7.93 -10.62 -12.07
N ASN A 350 6.72 -10.58 -11.46
CA ASN A 350 6.49 -10.03 -10.13
C ASN A 350 5.54 -10.90 -9.31
N ILE A 351 5.78 -10.91 -8.01
CA ILE A 351 4.89 -11.53 -7.02
C ILE A 351 4.71 -10.53 -5.89
N THR A 352 3.44 -10.25 -5.53
CA THR A 352 3.15 -9.44 -4.34
C THR A 352 2.59 -10.32 -3.24
N VAL A 353 3.23 -10.31 -2.08
CA VAL A 353 2.75 -11.00 -0.89
C VAL A 353 2.11 -9.97 0.03
N HIS A 354 0.80 -10.04 0.13
CA HIS A 354 0.01 -9.23 1.05
C HIS A 354 -0.21 -9.97 2.38
N THR A 355 -0.34 -9.21 3.46
CA THR A 355 -0.87 -9.71 4.73
C THR A 355 -2.33 -9.26 4.86
N LEU A 356 -3.21 -10.15 5.24
CA LEU A 356 -4.62 -9.84 5.44
C LEU A 356 -4.79 -8.69 6.44
N ALA A 357 -5.48 -7.62 6.01
CA ALA A 357 -5.83 -6.49 6.85
C ALA A 357 -7.34 -6.40 6.99
N LEU A 358 -7.86 -6.58 8.20
CA LEU A 358 -9.28 -6.46 8.49
C LEU A 358 -9.70 -5.00 8.59
N LYS A 359 -10.50 -4.54 7.66
CA LYS A 359 -11.06 -3.19 7.63
C LYS A 359 -12.58 -3.23 7.71
N LYS A 360 -13.17 -2.22 8.35
CA LYS A 360 -14.63 -2.09 8.53
C LYS A 360 -15.46 -2.24 7.24
N GLY A 361 -14.84 -2.01 6.07
CA GLY A 361 -15.50 -2.17 4.77
C GLY A 361 -15.53 -3.59 4.22
N ALA A 362 -14.80 -4.54 4.78
CA ALA A 362 -14.76 -5.94 4.37
C ALA A 362 -15.89 -6.73 5.03
N ALA A 363 -16.52 -7.67 4.32
CA ALA A 363 -17.54 -8.54 4.90
C ALA A 363 -16.98 -9.45 5.99
N LEU A 364 -15.69 -9.76 5.91
CA LEU A 364 -14.96 -10.55 6.91
C LEU A 364 -14.81 -9.81 8.26
N PHE A 365 -14.89 -8.46 8.25
CA PHE A 365 -14.82 -7.67 9.48
C PHE A 365 -16.06 -7.92 10.35
N GLY A 366 -15.83 -8.47 11.56
CA GLY A 366 -16.92 -8.83 12.47
C GLY A 366 -17.63 -10.15 12.12
N SER A 367 -17.15 -10.88 11.12
CA SER A 367 -17.63 -12.25 10.87
C SER A 367 -17.15 -13.21 11.96
N ARG A 368 -17.76 -14.42 12.02
CA ARG A 368 -17.33 -15.50 12.91
C ARG A 368 -16.29 -16.43 12.28
N MET A 369 -15.74 -16.07 11.12
CA MET A 369 -14.71 -16.89 10.46
C MET A 369 -13.42 -16.86 11.26
N GLU A 370 -12.88 -18.04 11.54
CA GLU A 370 -11.59 -18.17 12.19
C GLU A 370 -10.47 -17.77 11.23
N LEU A 371 -9.54 -16.98 11.74
CA LEU A 371 -8.34 -16.55 11.03
C LEU A 371 -7.14 -17.33 11.56
N PRO A 372 -6.12 -17.56 10.72
CA PRO A 372 -4.86 -18.11 11.20
C PRO A 372 -4.28 -17.28 12.34
N PRO A 373 -3.69 -17.92 13.37
CA PRO A 373 -3.02 -17.19 14.45
C PRO A 373 -1.80 -16.43 13.92
N GLN A 374 -1.37 -15.42 14.68
CA GLN A 374 -0.28 -14.54 14.27
C GLN A 374 1.02 -15.28 13.94
N GLU A 375 1.32 -16.33 14.68
CA GLU A 375 2.49 -17.17 14.48
C GLU A 375 2.45 -17.93 13.14
N ALA A 376 1.27 -18.39 12.73
CA ALA A 376 1.09 -19.03 11.43
C ALA A 376 1.28 -18.00 10.29
N VAL A 377 0.74 -16.79 10.43
CA VAL A 377 0.95 -15.71 9.45
C VAL A 377 2.43 -15.33 9.36
N ALA A 378 3.13 -15.25 10.49
CA ALA A 378 4.58 -15.02 10.51
C ALA A 378 5.35 -16.12 9.77
N ALA A 379 4.98 -17.39 9.97
CA ALA A 379 5.57 -18.52 9.25
C ALA A 379 5.29 -18.47 7.74
N MET A 380 4.06 -18.11 7.33
CA MET A 380 3.71 -17.88 5.91
C MET A 380 4.62 -16.84 5.26
N LEU A 381 4.80 -15.68 5.90
CA LEU A 381 5.59 -14.58 5.36
C LEU A 381 7.08 -14.91 5.30
N THR A 382 7.63 -15.55 6.35
CA THR A 382 9.04 -15.95 6.36
C THR A 382 9.30 -17.02 5.29
N GLY A 383 8.44 -18.04 5.20
CA GLY A 383 8.58 -19.08 4.17
C GLY A 383 8.46 -18.53 2.74
N ALA A 384 7.56 -17.56 2.53
CA ALA A 384 7.44 -16.88 1.25
C ALA A 384 8.70 -16.06 0.91
N GLU A 385 9.22 -15.27 1.86
CA GLU A 385 10.46 -14.50 1.66
C GLU A 385 11.62 -15.42 1.29
N ASP A 386 11.80 -16.52 2.02
CA ASP A 386 12.88 -17.48 1.77
C ASP A 386 12.75 -18.11 0.36
N ALA A 387 11.55 -18.56 -0.01
CA ALA A 387 11.29 -19.18 -1.31
C ALA A 387 11.51 -18.19 -2.48
N LEU A 388 11.06 -16.93 -2.32
CA LEU A 388 11.21 -15.89 -3.34
C LEU A 388 12.69 -15.49 -3.52
N ARG A 389 13.43 -15.30 -2.42
CA ARG A 389 14.87 -15.01 -2.50
C ARG A 389 15.66 -16.16 -3.13
N GLN A 390 15.35 -17.41 -2.78
CA GLN A 390 15.98 -18.59 -3.38
C GLN A 390 15.68 -18.71 -4.88
N SER A 391 14.53 -18.22 -5.32
CA SER A 391 14.12 -18.20 -6.73
C SER A 391 14.61 -16.95 -7.48
N GLY A 392 15.46 -16.11 -6.87
CA GLY A 392 16.08 -14.95 -7.51
C GLY A 392 15.20 -13.70 -7.58
N TYR A 393 14.12 -13.63 -6.80
CA TYR A 393 13.32 -12.41 -6.68
C TYR A 393 13.91 -11.46 -5.63
N GLU A 394 13.78 -10.18 -5.89
CA GLU A 394 14.20 -9.09 -5.01
C GLU A 394 13.01 -8.27 -4.54
N PRO A 395 12.97 -7.82 -3.26
CA PRO A 395 11.89 -6.96 -2.78
C PRO A 395 12.08 -5.55 -3.36
N TYR A 396 11.06 -5.01 -4.05
CA TYR A 396 11.18 -3.70 -4.71
C TYR A 396 10.29 -2.61 -4.13
N TYR A 397 9.25 -2.97 -3.39
CA TYR A 397 8.47 -2.04 -2.57
C TYR A 397 7.90 -2.75 -1.36
N LEU A 398 7.61 -1.95 -0.31
CA LEU A 398 7.12 -2.47 0.95
C LEU A 398 6.24 -1.42 1.62
N TYR A 399 5.12 -1.86 2.18
CA TYR A 399 4.28 -1.00 2.99
C TYR A 399 3.56 -1.79 4.08
N ARG A 400 3.16 -1.10 5.14
CA ARG A 400 2.37 -1.64 6.24
C ARG A 400 0.98 -1.01 6.26
N GLN A 401 0.01 -1.69 6.82
CA GLN A 401 -1.32 -1.16 7.04
C GLN A 401 -1.65 -1.20 8.53
N LYS A 402 -2.53 -0.32 8.96
CA LYS A 402 -3.12 -0.42 10.30
C LYS A 402 -4.06 -1.62 10.33
N TYR A 403 -4.17 -2.26 11.50
CA TYR A 403 -5.06 -3.41 11.72
C TYR A 403 -4.71 -4.68 10.90
N MET A 404 -3.46 -4.84 10.53
CA MET A 404 -2.95 -6.11 10.01
C MET A 404 -2.67 -7.08 11.15
N SER A 405 -2.86 -8.37 10.89
CA SER A 405 -2.41 -9.42 11.80
C SER A 405 -0.92 -9.25 12.09
N GLY A 406 -0.52 -9.23 13.36
CA GLY A 406 0.88 -9.09 13.78
C GLY A 406 1.61 -7.82 13.36
N SER A 407 0.89 -6.81 12.81
CA SER A 407 1.51 -5.58 12.27
C SER A 407 2.58 -5.85 11.21
N PHE A 408 2.42 -6.92 10.45
CA PHE A 408 3.32 -7.30 9.37
C PHE A 408 3.24 -6.35 8.17
N GLU A 409 3.97 -6.63 7.13
CA GLU A 409 4.09 -5.86 5.91
C GLU A 409 3.39 -6.53 4.71
N ASN A 410 3.24 -5.74 3.65
CA ASN A 410 3.00 -6.20 2.28
C ASN A 410 4.26 -5.92 1.49
N THR A 411 4.74 -6.88 0.73
CA THR A 411 5.99 -6.75 -0.03
C THR A 411 5.79 -7.17 -1.48
N GLY A 412 6.17 -6.30 -2.40
CA GLY A 412 6.28 -6.64 -3.82
C GLY A 412 7.67 -7.14 -4.13
N TRP A 413 7.74 -8.25 -4.83
CA TRP A 413 8.94 -8.94 -5.27
C TRP A 413 9.02 -8.93 -6.79
N CYS A 414 10.19 -8.69 -7.34
CA CYS A 414 10.39 -8.70 -8.78
C CYS A 414 11.63 -9.48 -9.16
N ARG A 415 11.64 -9.98 -10.38
CA ARG A 415 12.87 -10.41 -11.02
C ARG A 415 13.72 -9.21 -11.41
N PRO A 416 15.04 -9.35 -11.52
CA PRO A 416 15.89 -8.28 -12.02
C PRO A 416 15.38 -7.72 -13.35
N GLY A 417 15.23 -6.40 -13.44
CA GLY A 417 14.72 -5.69 -14.61
C GLY A 417 13.19 -5.50 -14.70
N TYR A 418 12.41 -6.09 -13.77
CA TYR A 418 10.94 -6.00 -13.76
C TYR A 418 10.37 -5.24 -12.58
N THR A 419 11.04 -4.20 -12.15
CA THR A 419 10.59 -3.35 -11.06
C THR A 419 9.30 -2.62 -11.43
N GLY A 420 8.22 -2.81 -10.66
CA GLY A 420 6.95 -2.12 -10.86
C GLY A 420 7.05 -0.66 -10.40
N LEU A 421 7.24 0.25 -11.35
CA LEU A 421 7.52 1.67 -11.11
C LEU A 421 6.34 2.39 -10.46
N TYR A 422 5.12 2.16 -10.97
CA TYR A 422 3.92 2.81 -10.39
C TYR A 422 3.76 2.50 -8.90
N ASN A 423 4.01 1.26 -8.49
CA ASN A 423 3.91 0.86 -7.08
C ASN A 423 4.89 1.63 -6.20
N ILE A 424 6.14 1.79 -6.66
CA ILE A 424 7.15 2.58 -5.95
C ILE A 424 6.71 4.04 -5.86
N TYR A 425 6.37 4.67 -6.99
CA TYR A 425 6.00 6.08 -7.05
C TYR A 425 4.80 6.40 -6.15
N MET A 426 3.81 5.51 -6.14
CA MET A 426 2.61 5.63 -5.33
C MET A 426 2.91 5.45 -3.83
N MET A 427 3.72 4.44 -3.46
CA MET A 427 4.03 4.14 -2.07
C MET A 427 5.01 5.13 -1.45
N GLU A 428 6.04 5.51 -2.18
CA GLU A 428 7.06 6.45 -1.70
C GLU A 428 6.67 7.93 -1.90
N GLU A 429 5.58 8.20 -2.66
CA GLU A 429 5.11 9.57 -2.96
C GLU A 429 6.22 10.39 -3.63
N LEU A 430 6.89 9.81 -4.64
CA LEU A 430 8.05 10.44 -5.28
C LEU A 430 7.63 11.61 -6.18
N HIS A 431 6.47 11.53 -6.82
CA HIS A 431 5.91 12.57 -7.66
C HIS A 431 4.37 12.64 -7.59
N THR A 432 3.80 13.60 -8.30
CA THR A 432 2.34 13.78 -8.39
C THR A 432 1.66 12.60 -9.07
N ILE A 433 0.51 12.20 -8.54
CA ILE A 433 -0.36 11.18 -9.13
C ILE A 433 -1.72 11.80 -9.41
N LEU A 434 -2.09 11.88 -10.68
CA LEU A 434 -3.43 12.24 -11.12
C LEU A 434 -4.30 10.99 -11.12
N SER A 435 -5.49 11.07 -10.55
CA SER A 435 -6.42 9.94 -10.48
C SER A 435 -7.73 10.28 -11.18
N LEU A 436 -8.14 9.41 -12.09
CA LEU A 436 -9.41 9.46 -12.81
C LEU A 436 -10.29 8.29 -12.39
N GLY A 437 -11.59 8.45 -12.55
CA GLY A 437 -12.54 7.39 -12.20
C GLY A 437 -12.94 7.35 -10.73
N GLY A 438 -13.91 6.51 -10.43
CA GLY A 438 -14.48 6.38 -9.10
C GLY A 438 -13.51 5.85 -8.06
N GLY A 439 -13.47 6.51 -6.90
CA GLY A 439 -12.58 6.15 -5.79
C GLY A 439 -11.11 6.56 -5.98
N GLY A 440 -10.77 7.19 -7.10
CA GLY A 440 -9.44 7.74 -7.34
C GLY A 440 -9.08 8.84 -6.35
N MET A 441 -7.79 8.94 -6.03
CA MET A 441 -7.25 9.98 -5.16
C MET A 441 -6.08 10.67 -5.85
N ASN A 442 -6.27 11.91 -6.28
CA ASN A 442 -5.17 12.73 -6.74
C ASN A 442 -4.24 13.07 -5.58
N LYS A 443 -2.95 12.88 -5.77
CA LYS A 443 -1.90 13.22 -4.82
C LYS A 443 -0.97 14.24 -5.47
N ILE A 444 -1.00 15.46 -5.01
CA ILE A 444 -0.19 16.55 -5.56
C ILE A 444 0.97 16.81 -4.61
N ASN A 445 2.18 16.57 -5.09
CA ASN A 445 3.38 16.88 -4.33
C ASN A 445 3.59 18.38 -4.28
N LEU A 446 3.70 18.91 -3.08
CA LEU A 446 3.92 20.33 -2.80
C LEU A 446 5.33 20.50 -2.18
N PRO A 447 5.90 21.72 -2.20
CA PRO A 447 7.14 22.03 -1.50
C PRO A 447 7.12 21.60 -0.03
N GLU A 448 8.30 21.43 0.58
CA GLU A 448 8.48 21.02 1.97
C GLU A 448 7.91 19.63 2.30
N GLU A 449 7.95 18.69 1.36
CA GLU A 449 7.41 17.31 1.54
C GLU A 449 5.90 17.30 1.92
N LYS A 450 5.16 18.35 1.58
CA LYS A 450 3.70 18.42 1.78
C LYS A 450 2.96 17.71 0.65
N LEU A 451 1.74 17.24 0.94
CA LEU A 451 0.90 16.52 -0.02
C LEU A 451 -0.54 17.01 0.05
N ALA A 452 -1.04 17.56 -1.06
CA ALA A 452 -2.46 17.82 -1.22
C ALA A 452 -3.17 16.59 -1.78
N ARG A 453 -4.40 16.34 -1.32
CA ARG A 453 -5.21 15.19 -1.74
C ARG A 453 -6.60 15.62 -2.15
N TYR A 454 -7.00 15.20 -3.36
CA TYR A 454 -8.34 15.43 -3.90
C TYR A 454 -8.96 14.07 -4.26
N HIS A 455 -10.19 13.82 -3.81
CA HIS A 455 -10.83 12.52 -3.95
C HIS A 455 -11.97 12.57 -4.95
N ASN A 456 -12.01 11.63 -5.88
CA ASN A 456 -13.19 11.34 -6.66
C ASN A 456 -14.22 10.55 -5.82
N PRO A 457 -15.53 10.72 -6.07
CA PRO A 457 -16.56 9.92 -5.42
C PRO A 457 -16.30 8.42 -5.56
N LYS A 458 -16.60 7.69 -4.49
CA LYS A 458 -16.35 6.24 -4.43
C LYS A 458 -17.44 5.42 -5.09
N ILE A 459 -18.67 5.92 -5.03
CA ILE A 459 -19.86 5.25 -5.54
C ILE A 459 -20.05 5.65 -7.00
N PRO A 460 -20.27 4.70 -7.94
CA PRO A 460 -20.42 5.01 -9.37
C PRO A 460 -21.49 6.06 -9.67
N GLN A 461 -22.65 6.00 -9.00
CA GLN A 461 -23.73 6.96 -9.19
C GLN A 461 -23.33 8.38 -8.81
N ASP A 462 -22.61 8.54 -7.68
CA ASP A 462 -22.11 9.83 -7.23
C ASP A 462 -21.04 10.36 -8.19
N TYR A 463 -20.19 9.48 -8.73
CA TYR A 463 -19.21 9.83 -9.72
C TYR A 463 -19.86 10.36 -11.01
N ILE A 464 -20.86 9.63 -11.52
CA ILE A 464 -21.62 10.01 -12.72
C ILE A 464 -22.30 11.38 -12.52
N SER A 465 -23.04 11.54 -11.42
CA SER A 465 -23.81 12.75 -11.15
C SER A 465 -22.95 13.99 -10.87
N ARG A 466 -21.71 13.82 -10.43
CA ARG A 466 -20.78 14.91 -10.08
C ARG A 466 -19.67 15.11 -11.10
N ILE A 467 -19.79 14.56 -12.30
CA ILE A 467 -18.72 14.62 -13.29
C ILE A 467 -18.26 16.05 -13.57
N ASP A 468 -19.18 17.00 -13.71
CA ASP A 468 -18.83 18.41 -14.00
C ASP A 468 -18.03 19.05 -12.84
N THR A 469 -18.37 18.73 -11.60
CA THR A 469 -17.58 19.15 -10.43
C THR A 469 -16.17 18.53 -10.42
N ILE A 470 -16.06 17.26 -10.86
CA ILE A 470 -14.77 16.58 -10.96
C ILE A 470 -13.90 17.22 -12.04
N LEU A 471 -14.48 17.63 -13.17
CA LEU A 471 -13.76 18.35 -14.23
C LEU A 471 -13.24 19.70 -13.72
N GLN A 472 -14.07 20.47 -13.01
CA GLN A 472 -13.65 21.73 -12.36
C GLN A 472 -12.51 21.50 -11.35
N GLN A 473 -12.58 20.43 -10.57
CA GLN A 473 -11.50 20.06 -9.66
C GLN A 473 -10.18 19.76 -10.41
N LYS A 474 -10.25 19.19 -11.63
CA LYS A 474 -9.06 19.01 -12.47
C LYS A 474 -8.46 20.36 -12.89
N ASP A 475 -9.30 21.32 -13.26
CA ASP A 475 -8.83 22.68 -13.60
C ASP A 475 -8.08 23.32 -12.41
N GLU A 476 -8.61 23.18 -11.18
CA GLU A 476 -7.94 23.65 -9.96
C GLU A 476 -6.59 22.94 -9.73
N ILE A 477 -6.54 21.62 -9.87
CA ILE A 477 -5.31 20.84 -9.73
C ILE A 477 -4.26 21.32 -10.74
N PHE A 478 -4.63 21.49 -12.01
CA PHE A 478 -3.69 21.94 -13.02
C PHE A 478 -3.27 23.40 -12.85
N SER A 479 -4.10 24.24 -12.24
CA SER A 479 -3.69 25.60 -11.84
C SER A 479 -2.59 25.54 -10.77
N ILE A 480 -2.72 24.66 -9.77
CA ILE A 480 -1.69 24.44 -8.75
C ILE A 480 -0.40 23.93 -9.39
N LEU A 481 -0.48 22.90 -10.25
CA LEU A 481 0.68 22.30 -10.92
C LEU A 481 1.45 23.33 -11.77
N ARG A 482 0.75 24.20 -12.52
CA ARG A 482 1.39 25.29 -13.29
C ARG A 482 2.10 26.27 -12.38
N GLY A 483 1.46 26.69 -11.28
CA GLY A 483 2.09 27.58 -10.30
C GLY A 483 3.34 27.00 -9.65
N LEU A 484 3.37 25.68 -9.41
CA LEU A 484 4.55 24.97 -8.88
C LEU A 484 5.71 24.94 -9.89
N ARG A 485 5.38 24.75 -11.18
CA ARG A 485 6.39 24.73 -12.25
C ARG A 485 7.00 26.11 -12.50
N GLU A 486 6.19 27.18 -12.44
CA GLU A 486 6.69 28.56 -12.57
C GLU A 486 7.63 28.97 -11.42
N GLN A 487 7.50 28.34 -10.25
CA GLN A 487 8.36 28.58 -9.09
C GLN A 487 9.68 27.79 -9.14
N ASN A 488 9.76 26.74 -9.95
CA ASN A 488 10.93 25.88 -10.15
C ASN A 488 11.17 25.66 -11.65
N PRO A 489 11.63 26.70 -12.39
CA PRO A 489 11.86 26.64 -13.83
C PRO A 489 13.02 25.70 -14.23
#